data_19e4d8fce08c7d1828f49de0aa0c199f
#
_entry.id   19e4d8fce08c7d1828f49de0aa0c199f
#
_cell.length_a   1.000
_cell.length_b   1.000
_cell.length_c   1.000
_cell.angle_alpha   90.00
_cell.angle_beta   90.00
_cell.angle_gamma   90.00
#
_symmetry.space_group_name_H-M   'P 1'
#
loop_
_entity.id
_entity.type
_entity.pdbx_description
1 polymer ?
#
loop_
_entity_poly.entity_id
_entity_poly.type
_entity_poly.pdbx_seq_one_letter_code
_entity_poly.pdbx_strand_id
1 'polypeptide(L)'
;MRQYKSWIAAPILGRTLSTNAQQKNMENKTLNENIPEMIISLEKEALASTDPMAFVELSDTDVIYFDPSLETKIEGLEQLRTYYKGMQLPPADHFDMIRPIVQVTQNIAVLTFNLDSYLSDKVIKWNCTEVYRRNPDNQWKIIQTHWSYVKPID
;
A
#
# COMPACT_ATOMS: atom_id res chain seq x y z
N MET A 1 -31.80 -38.97 -60.84
CA MET A 1 -30.57 -38.59 -60.10
C MET A 1 -30.81 -37.29 -59.38
N ARG A 2 -30.92 -37.30 -58.04
CA ARG A 2 -31.07 -36.08 -57.22
C ARG A 2 -29.71 -35.71 -56.65
N GLN A 3 -29.22 -34.53 -57.00
CA GLN A 3 -28.00 -33.98 -56.42
C GLN A 3 -28.29 -33.37 -55.02
N TYR A 4 -27.57 -33.85 -54.02
CA TYR A 4 -27.56 -33.25 -52.69
C TYR A 4 -26.56 -32.07 -52.67
N LYS A 5 -27.05 -30.85 -52.41
CA LYS A 5 -26.19 -29.70 -52.11
C LYS A 5 -25.73 -29.77 -50.68
N SER A 6 -24.43 -29.93 -50.50
CA SER A 6 -23.75 -29.83 -49.22
C SER A 6 -23.73 -28.36 -48.73
N TRP A 7 -24.25 -28.12 -47.55
CA TRP A 7 -24.11 -26.83 -46.86
C TRP A 7 -22.85 -26.87 -46.01
N ILE A 8 -21.81 -26.16 -46.41
CA ILE A 8 -20.61 -25.97 -45.61
C ILE A 8 -20.89 -24.82 -44.67
N ALA A 9 -20.97 -25.12 -43.36
CA ALA A 9 -21.07 -24.11 -42.31
C ALA A 9 -19.73 -23.37 -42.19
N ALA A 10 -19.75 -22.05 -42.31
CA ALA A 10 -18.61 -21.22 -42.04
C ALA A 10 -18.26 -21.21 -40.54
N PRO A 11 -17.00 -21.26 -40.14
CA PRO A 11 -16.62 -21.25 -38.74
C PRO A 11 -16.82 -19.87 -38.14
N ILE A 12 -17.44 -19.82 -36.97
CA ILE A 12 -17.69 -18.63 -36.15
C ILE A 12 -16.36 -18.20 -35.54
N LEU A 13 -15.64 -17.28 -36.20
CA LEU A 13 -14.39 -16.67 -35.69
C LEU A 13 -14.60 -15.50 -34.74
N GLY A 14 -15.85 -15.22 -34.34
CA GLY A 14 -16.18 -14.05 -33.55
C GLY A 14 -16.21 -14.21 -32.03
N ARG A 15 -16.14 -15.46 -31.49
CA ARG A 15 -16.33 -15.70 -30.05
C ARG A 15 -15.06 -15.71 -29.19
N THR A 16 -13.89 -15.90 -29.74
CA THR A 16 -12.63 -16.05 -28.98
C THR A 16 -12.00 -14.71 -28.55
N LEU A 17 -12.20 -13.64 -29.33
CA LEU A 17 -11.64 -12.32 -29.00
C LEU A 17 -12.41 -11.60 -27.88
N SER A 18 -13.71 -11.83 -27.76
CA SER A 18 -14.53 -11.21 -26.71
C SER A 18 -14.30 -11.86 -25.33
N THR A 19 -14.02 -13.14 -25.28
CA THR A 19 -13.73 -13.87 -24.04
C THR A 19 -12.37 -13.48 -23.44
N ASN A 20 -11.34 -13.29 -24.24
CA ASN A 20 -10.02 -12.88 -23.76
C ASN A 20 -10.01 -11.44 -23.23
N ALA A 21 -10.76 -10.53 -23.86
CA ALA A 21 -10.89 -9.16 -23.38
C ALA A 21 -11.70 -9.08 -22.07
N GLN A 22 -12.77 -9.86 -21.94
CA GLN A 22 -13.56 -9.95 -20.72
C GLN A 22 -12.80 -10.62 -19.57
N GLN A 23 -12.04 -11.68 -19.86
CA GLN A 23 -11.21 -12.37 -18.89
C GLN A 23 -10.08 -11.46 -18.39
N LYS A 24 -9.40 -10.74 -19.27
CA LYS A 24 -8.36 -9.76 -18.92
C LYS A 24 -8.93 -8.57 -18.12
N ASN A 25 -10.15 -8.13 -18.42
CA ASN A 25 -10.84 -7.10 -17.65
C ASN A 25 -11.25 -7.60 -16.26
N MET A 26 -11.68 -8.86 -16.13
CA MET A 26 -11.98 -9.46 -14.84
C MET A 26 -10.72 -9.68 -13.99
N GLU A 27 -9.63 -10.15 -14.59
CA GLU A 27 -8.34 -10.29 -13.92
C GLU A 27 -7.79 -8.93 -13.45
N ASN A 28 -7.83 -7.91 -14.29
CA ASN A 28 -7.44 -6.55 -13.93
C ASN A 28 -8.34 -5.95 -12.84
N LYS A 29 -9.64 -6.25 -12.86
CA LYS A 29 -10.58 -5.81 -11.82
C LYS A 29 -10.28 -6.49 -10.49
N THR A 30 -10.06 -7.80 -10.49
CA THR A 30 -9.72 -8.57 -9.28
C THR A 30 -8.37 -8.15 -8.70
N LEU A 31 -7.35 -7.86 -9.54
CA LEU A 31 -6.06 -7.33 -9.09
C LEU A 31 -6.20 -5.93 -8.48
N ASN A 32 -7.06 -5.08 -9.02
CA ASN A 32 -7.29 -3.74 -8.48
C ASN A 32 -8.16 -3.76 -7.20
N GLU A 33 -9.05 -4.73 -7.05
CA GLU A 33 -9.90 -4.89 -5.87
C GLU A 33 -9.11 -5.34 -4.63
N ASN A 34 -7.92 -5.93 -4.83
CA ASN A 34 -7.06 -6.41 -3.73
C ASN A 34 -5.96 -5.41 -3.31
N ILE A 35 -5.78 -4.30 -4.03
CA ILE A 35 -4.74 -3.32 -3.69
C ILE A 35 -4.96 -2.69 -2.31
N PRO A 36 -6.17 -2.27 -1.91
CA PRO A 36 -6.40 -1.71 -0.58
C PRO A 36 -5.98 -2.65 0.56
N GLU A 37 -6.37 -3.90 0.51
CA GLU A 37 -6.04 -4.89 1.52
C GLU A 37 -4.54 -5.18 1.57
N MET A 38 -3.89 -5.21 0.41
CA MET A 38 -2.44 -5.40 0.31
C MET A 38 -1.68 -4.23 0.92
N ILE A 39 -2.05 -2.98 0.64
CA ILE A 39 -1.42 -1.78 1.24
C ILE A 39 -1.59 -1.79 2.77
N ILE A 40 -2.80 -2.09 3.26
CA ILE A 40 -3.06 -2.21 4.71
C ILE A 40 -2.20 -3.32 5.33
N SER A 41 -2.01 -4.44 4.63
CA SER A 41 -1.18 -5.56 5.12
C SER A 41 0.30 -5.17 5.22
N LEU A 42 0.85 -4.50 4.20
CA LEU A 42 2.22 -4.00 4.20
C LEU A 42 2.49 -3.08 5.39
N GLU A 43 1.57 -2.15 5.65
CA GLU A 43 1.68 -1.22 6.79
C GLU A 43 1.60 -1.96 8.13
N LYS A 44 0.65 -2.88 8.30
CA LYS A 44 0.52 -3.67 9.53
C LYS A 44 1.74 -4.55 9.79
N GLU A 45 2.32 -5.13 8.76
CA GLU A 45 3.53 -5.94 8.86
C GLU A 45 4.72 -5.09 9.31
N ALA A 46 4.88 -3.87 8.76
CA ALA A 46 5.92 -2.94 9.17
C ALA A 46 5.74 -2.46 10.61
N LEU A 47 4.50 -2.11 11.02
CA LEU A 47 4.15 -1.72 12.39
C LEU A 47 4.39 -2.85 13.40
N ALA A 48 4.10 -4.09 13.04
CA ALA A 48 4.30 -5.26 13.90
C ALA A 48 5.76 -5.75 13.95
N SER A 49 6.62 -5.25 13.06
CA SER A 49 8.03 -5.62 13.03
C SER A 49 8.78 -5.07 14.25
N THR A 50 9.63 -5.91 14.82
CA THR A 50 10.61 -5.48 15.84
C THR A 50 11.85 -4.85 15.23
N ASP A 51 11.99 -4.94 13.88
CA ASP A 51 13.08 -4.32 13.14
C ASP A 51 12.68 -2.91 12.71
N PRO A 52 13.35 -1.86 13.24
CA PRO A 52 13.06 -0.48 12.83
C PRO A 52 13.35 -0.24 11.34
N MET A 53 14.11 -1.12 10.67
CA MET A 53 14.38 -1.01 9.24
C MET A 53 13.19 -1.44 8.37
N ALA A 54 12.14 -2.05 8.89
CA ALA A 54 10.97 -2.48 8.12
C ALA A 54 10.35 -1.34 7.29
N PHE A 55 10.21 -0.14 7.88
CA PHE A 55 9.72 1.04 7.16
C PHE A 55 10.70 1.57 6.13
N VAL A 56 12.00 1.45 6.38
CA VAL A 56 13.04 1.83 5.40
C VAL A 56 12.97 0.90 4.18
N GLU A 57 12.79 -0.39 4.39
CA GLU A 57 12.64 -1.36 3.30
C GLU A 57 11.34 -1.18 2.51
N LEU A 58 10.28 -0.72 3.18
CA LEU A 58 9.00 -0.42 2.55
C LEU A 58 9.02 0.91 1.77
N SER A 59 9.99 1.79 2.03
CA SER A 59 10.11 3.12 1.41
C SER A 59 10.85 3.09 0.06
N ASP A 60 10.52 4.06 -0.79
CA ASP A 60 11.23 4.30 -2.06
C ASP A 60 12.42 5.26 -1.85
N THR A 61 13.30 5.34 -2.82
CA THR A 61 14.54 6.13 -2.75
C THR A 61 14.32 7.62 -2.54
N ASP A 62 13.21 8.16 -3.04
CA ASP A 62 12.83 9.57 -2.98
C ASP A 62 11.79 9.87 -1.88
N VAL A 63 11.68 9.03 -0.87
CA VAL A 63 10.71 9.16 0.22
C VAL A 63 10.83 10.51 0.96
N ILE A 64 9.70 11.09 1.30
CA ILE A 64 9.56 12.27 2.17
C ILE A 64 8.88 11.82 3.47
N TYR A 65 9.48 12.13 4.61
CA TYR A 65 8.98 11.69 5.90
C TYR A 65 8.82 12.86 6.87
N PHE A 66 7.62 13.02 7.40
CA PHE A 66 7.27 13.94 8.47
C PHE A 66 6.97 13.19 9.75
N ASP A 67 7.57 13.64 10.84
CA ASP A 67 7.32 13.11 12.18
C ASP A 67 7.24 14.26 13.18
N PRO A 68 6.33 14.21 14.17
CA PRO A 68 6.17 15.30 15.13
C PRO A 68 7.38 15.51 16.05
N SER A 69 8.33 14.58 16.10
CA SER A 69 9.58 14.71 16.86
C SER A 69 10.68 15.44 16.06
N LEU A 70 10.46 15.72 14.77
CA LEU A 70 11.42 16.36 13.89
C LEU A 70 11.05 17.83 13.66
N GLU A 71 12.05 18.73 13.68
CA GLU A 71 11.85 20.13 13.31
C GLU A 71 11.65 20.30 11.79
N THR A 72 12.21 19.42 10.99
CA THR A 72 12.12 19.43 9.53
C THR A 72 11.90 18.02 9.00
N LYS A 73 11.30 17.94 7.81
CA LYS A 73 11.13 16.65 7.14
C LYS A 73 12.46 15.96 6.81
N ILE A 74 12.42 14.65 6.69
CA ILE A 74 13.50 13.85 6.12
C ILE A 74 13.26 13.73 4.62
N GLU A 75 14.32 13.84 3.82
CA GLU A 75 14.29 13.71 2.36
C GLU A 75 15.21 12.56 1.91
N GLY A 76 14.60 11.54 1.32
CA GLY A 76 15.29 10.40 0.73
C GLY A 76 15.61 9.27 1.70
N LEU A 77 15.79 8.08 1.11
CA LEU A 77 15.91 6.82 1.82
C LEU A 77 17.13 6.75 2.75
N GLU A 78 18.26 7.35 2.36
CA GLU A 78 19.48 7.29 3.18
C GLU A 78 19.39 8.13 4.45
N GLN A 79 18.72 9.28 4.40
CA GLN A 79 18.45 10.06 5.61
C GLN A 79 17.44 9.33 6.50
N LEU A 80 16.41 8.72 5.91
CA LEU A 80 15.43 7.91 6.65
C LEU A 80 16.11 6.73 7.34
N ARG A 81 17.01 6.02 6.63
CA ARG A 81 17.81 4.92 7.18
C ARG A 81 18.65 5.36 8.38
N THR A 82 19.30 6.53 8.27
CA THR A 82 20.13 7.09 9.34
C THR A 82 19.27 7.42 10.56
N TYR A 83 18.10 8.00 10.34
CA TYR A 83 17.14 8.32 11.40
C TYR A 83 16.69 7.07 12.15
N TYR A 84 16.23 6.05 11.45
CA TYR A 84 15.77 4.80 12.07
C TYR A 84 16.87 4.01 12.78
N LYS A 85 18.13 4.04 12.28
CA LYS A 85 19.28 3.43 12.97
C LYS A 85 19.58 4.07 14.33
N GLY A 86 19.30 5.37 14.47
CA GLY A 86 19.48 6.12 15.72
C GLY A 86 18.27 6.03 16.67
N MET A 87 17.14 5.53 16.18
CA MET A 87 15.90 5.53 16.94
C MET A 87 15.86 4.34 17.90
N GLN A 88 15.75 4.65 19.19
CA GLN A 88 15.37 3.66 20.19
C GLN A 88 13.86 3.77 20.39
N LEU A 89 13.09 2.99 19.63
CA LEU A 89 11.67 2.90 19.87
C LEU A 89 11.44 2.11 21.15
N PRO A 90 10.76 2.69 22.17
CA PRO A 90 10.25 1.85 23.24
C PRO A 90 9.27 0.86 22.60
N PRO A 91 9.40 -0.44 22.87
CA PRO A 91 8.46 -1.41 22.31
C PRO A 91 7.05 -1.03 22.77
N ALA A 92 6.16 -0.75 21.83
CA ALA A 92 4.75 -0.72 22.14
C ALA A 92 4.29 -2.17 22.41
N ASP A 93 3.42 -2.36 23.40
CA ASP A 93 2.88 -3.67 23.74
C ASP A 93 2.05 -4.21 22.57
N HIS A 94 1.30 -3.33 21.91
CA HIS A 94 0.57 -3.57 20.68
C HIS A 94 0.12 -2.27 20.00
N PHE A 95 -0.40 -2.39 18.76
CA PHE A 95 -0.95 -1.31 17.97
C PHE A 95 -2.35 -1.64 17.49
N ASP A 96 -3.25 -0.66 17.54
CA ASP A 96 -4.55 -0.73 16.88
C ASP A 96 -4.59 0.25 15.70
N MET A 97 -4.64 -0.29 14.49
CA MET A 97 -4.90 0.50 13.29
C MET A 97 -6.40 0.72 13.14
N ILE A 98 -6.83 1.96 13.27
CA ILE A 98 -8.24 2.35 13.36
C ILE A 98 -8.71 2.92 12.02
N ARG A 99 -9.74 2.31 11.45
CA ARG A 99 -10.42 2.74 10.22
C ARG A 99 -9.47 3.04 9.05
N PRO A 100 -8.59 2.12 8.66
CA PRO A 100 -7.75 2.33 7.50
C PRO A 100 -8.60 2.49 6.25
N ILE A 101 -8.29 3.53 5.45
CA ILE A 101 -8.91 3.80 4.16
C ILE A 101 -7.80 3.91 3.14
N VAL A 102 -7.91 3.18 2.04
CA VAL A 102 -6.99 3.26 0.91
C VAL A 102 -7.72 3.80 -0.32
N GLN A 103 -7.22 4.88 -0.88
CA GLN A 103 -7.67 5.47 -2.14
C GLN A 103 -6.63 5.17 -3.21
N VAL A 104 -7.05 4.53 -4.30
CA VAL A 104 -6.14 4.06 -5.36
C VAL A 104 -6.45 4.77 -6.66
N THR A 105 -5.40 5.24 -7.34
CA THR A 105 -5.48 5.75 -8.71
C THR A 105 -4.22 5.34 -9.49
N GLN A 106 -4.39 4.61 -10.59
CA GLN A 106 -3.29 4.10 -11.43
C GLN A 106 -2.20 3.40 -10.59
N ASN A 107 -1.04 4.05 -10.42
CA ASN A 107 0.12 3.53 -9.70
C ASN A 107 0.36 4.24 -8.35
N ILE A 108 -0.63 4.98 -7.85
CA ILE A 108 -0.59 5.67 -6.57
C ILE A 108 -1.69 5.13 -5.66
N ALA A 109 -1.37 4.89 -4.41
CA ALA A 109 -2.32 4.61 -3.35
C ALA A 109 -2.05 5.55 -2.17
N VAL A 110 -3.12 6.07 -1.58
CA VAL A 110 -3.06 6.89 -0.37
C VAL A 110 -3.75 6.12 0.75
N LEU A 111 -2.99 5.76 1.78
CA LEU A 111 -3.49 5.13 3.00
C LEU A 111 -3.63 6.22 4.07
N THR A 112 -4.81 6.27 4.69
CA THR A 112 -5.07 7.11 5.87
C THR A 112 -5.64 6.27 6.99
N PHE A 113 -5.16 6.49 8.22
CA PHE A 113 -5.66 5.81 9.41
C PHE A 113 -5.34 6.58 10.67
N ASN A 114 -6.03 6.24 11.75
CA ASN A 114 -5.57 6.55 13.10
C ASN A 114 -4.85 5.33 13.68
N LEU A 115 -3.85 5.56 14.53
CA LEU A 115 -3.15 4.51 15.23
C LEU A 115 -3.17 4.78 16.72
N ASP A 116 -3.56 3.79 17.51
CA ASP A 116 -3.38 3.78 18.94
C ASP A 116 -2.17 2.88 19.27
N SER A 117 -1.10 3.48 19.83
CA SER A 117 0.09 2.75 20.28
C SER A 117 -0.03 2.59 21.80
N TYR A 118 -0.10 1.35 22.26
CA TYR A 118 -0.23 1.00 23.66
C TYR A 118 1.14 0.75 24.26
N LEU A 119 1.51 1.59 25.23
CA LEU A 119 2.69 1.42 26.07
C LEU A 119 2.20 1.04 27.48
N SER A 120 3.06 0.49 28.31
CA SER A 120 2.71 -0.05 29.64
C SER A 120 1.83 0.87 30.49
N ASP A 121 1.97 2.19 30.39
CA ASP A 121 1.33 3.19 31.23
C ASP A 121 0.49 4.22 30.46
N LYS A 122 0.53 4.21 29.13
CA LYS A 122 -0.15 5.20 28.30
C LYS A 122 -0.50 4.71 26.90
N VAL A 123 -1.44 5.40 26.28
CA VAL A 123 -1.79 5.23 24.86
C VAL A 123 -1.42 6.49 24.11
N ILE A 124 -0.59 6.38 23.09
CA ILE A 124 -0.28 7.47 22.18
C ILE A 124 -1.17 7.32 20.95
N LYS A 125 -1.85 8.42 20.59
CA LYS A 125 -2.80 8.45 19.47
C LYS A 125 -2.24 9.27 18.34
N TRP A 126 -2.24 8.66 17.14
CA TRP A 126 -1.64 9.21 15.94
C TRP A 126 -2.66 9.41 14.83
N ASN A 127 -2.41 10.40 13.99
CA ASN A 127 -2.93 10.48 12.64
C ASN A 127 -1.80 10.08 11.69
N CYS A 128 -2.11 9.25 10.71
CA CYS A 128 -1.17 8.85 9.69
C CYS A 128 -1.76 9.02 8.30
N THR A 129 -0.92 9.53 7.39
CA THR A 129 -1.18 9.53 5.96
C THR A 129 0.08 9.05 5.25
N GLU A 130 -0.07 8.04 4.41
CA GLU A 130 1.01 7.50 3.60
C GLU A 130 0.63 7.45 2.14
N VAL A 131 1.57 7.83 1.29
CA VAL A 131 1.43 7.73 -0.15
C VAL A 131 2.36 6.63 -0.66
N TYR A 132 1.76 5.63 -1.26
CA TYR A 132 2.46 4.52 -1.92
C TYR A 132 2.49 4.75 -3.43
N ARG A 133 3.61 4.39 -4.03
CA ARG A 133 3.78 4.34 -5.49
C ARG A 133 4.12 2.91 -5.91
N ARG A 134 3.48 2.42 -6.96
CA ARG A 134 3.85 1.16 -7.58
C ARG A 134 5.02 1.41 -8.54
N ASN A 135 6.14 0.77 -8.26
CA ASN A 135 7.37 0.88 -9.06
C ASN A 135 7.32 0.00 -10.32
N PRO A 136 8.30 0.11 -11.24
CA PRO A 136 8.36 -0.71 -12.44
C PRO A 136 8.43 -2.22 -12.19
N ASP A 137 8.94 -2.64 -11.02
CA ASP A 137 9.01 -4.04 -10.60
C ASP A 137 7.68 -4.53 -9.97
N ASN A 138 6.61 -3.73 -10.11
CA ASN A 138 5.28 -4.00 -9.60
C ASN A 138 5.18 -4.08 -8.06
N GLN A 139 6.11 -3.47 -7.34
CA GLN A 139 6.11 -3.37 -5.89
C GLN A 139 5.54 -2.02 -5.45
N TRP A 140 4.76 -2.02 -4.38
CA TRP A 140 4.28 -0.80 -3.74
C TRP A 140 5.30 -0.32 -2.70
N LYS A 141 5.74 0.94 -2.82
CA LYS A 141 6.73 1.58 -1.95
C LYS A 141 6.22 2.92 -1.46
N ILE A 142 6.50 3.24 -0.21
CA ILE A 142 6.15 4.53 0.39
C ILE A 142 7.02 5.64 -0.24
N ILE A 143 6.37 6.68 -0.75
CA ILE A 143 7.04 7.89 -1.26
C ILE A 143 6.81 9.10 -0.36
N GLN A 144 5.81 9.05 0.50
CA GLN A 144 5.56 10.09 1.49
C GLN A 144 4.86 9.51 2.71
N THR A 145 5.30 9.93 3.89
CA THR A 145 4.67 9.61 5.17
C THR A 145 4.51 10.88 6.00
N HIS A 146 3.37 11.00 6.66
CA HIS A 146 3.11 12.08 7.61
C HIS A 146 2.46 11.52 8.88
N TRP A 147 3.18 11.59 9.98
CA TRP A 147 2.72 11.28 11.32
C TRP A 147 2.47 12.56 12.11
N SER A 148 1.38 12.60 12.85
CA SER A 148 1.12 13.66 13.82
C SER A 148 0.35 13.12 15.02
N TYR A 149 0.45 13.79 16.17
CA TYR A 149 -0.38 13.43 17.32
C TYR A 149 -1.83 13.88 17.09
N VAL A 150 -2.80 13.11 17.59
CA VAL A 150 -4.23 13.48 17.56
C VAL A 150 -4.48 14.71 18.42
N LYS A 151 -3.74 14.85 19.54
CA LYS A 151 -3.73 16.01 20.42
C LYS A 151 -2.30 16.30 20.84
N PRO A 152 -1.97 17.54 21.24
CA PRO A 152 -0.70 17.81 21.89
C PRO A 152 -0.50 16.84 23.05
N ILE A 153 0.72 16.33 23.19
CA ILE A 153 1.11 15.56 24.37
C ILE A 153 1.51 16.57 25.41
N ASP A 154 0.73 16.66 26.51
CA ASP A 154 1.03 17.49 27.68
C ASP A 154 2.21 16.91 28.47
#